data_f3fb190d0a38f323a1780e0c640ffe86
#
_entry.id   f3fb190d0a38f323a1780e0c640ffe86
#
_cell.length_a   1.000
_cell.length_b   1.000
_cell.length_c   1.000
_cell.angle_alpha   90.00
_cell.angle_beta   90.00
_cell.angle_gamma   90.00
#
_symmetry.space_group_name_H-M   'P 1'
#
loop_
_entity.id
_entity.type
_entity.pdbx_description
1 polymer ?
#
loop_
_entity_poly.entity_id
_entity_poly.type
_entity_poly.pdbx_seq_one_letter_code
_entity_poly.pdbx_strand_id
1 'polypeptide(L)'
;MLRVGGVLAAAALVLSACGSDSESSVAADCKPAHDVSTVKEGVLTVGLTNTPPYSFEQDREIAGIDSDILKALAEEECLEIEHAPYTYAAAIPAVNTGRVDVAVGGFYRTEARAKETTLSAPLYVDELTVMSEDGYSTVDDLLGKKIGTVEGYLWVDALKALPGTDLRVYADSGALANDLKAGRLDAALDGYGAATISAKGTDFELAVLEEDDRVPATNEPSQTSMLVHPKDEALAKALDELVGAMREDGRLVKILGEHGLPETAAEVGEARLVS
;
A
#
# COMPACT_ATOMS: atom_id res chain seq x y z
N MET A 1 87.61 10.55 10.84
CA MET A 1 86.81 10.18 9.66
C MET A 1 85.67 9.29 10.12
N LEU A 2 84.45 9.86 10.28
CA LEU A 2 83.29 9.16 10.79
C LEU A 2 82.21 9.26 9.70
N ARG A 3 81.81 8.14 9.16
CA ARG A 3 80.73 8.05 8.18
C ARG A 3 79.43 7.73 8.93
N VAL A 4 78.46 8.65 8.82
CA VAL A 4 77.08 8.47 9.31
C VAL A 4 76.26 7.97 8.16
N GLY A 5 75.74 6.75 8.26
CA GLY A 5 74.78 6.17 7.31
C GLY A 5 73.38 6.53 7.75
N GLY A 6 72.62 7.22 6.86
CA GLY A 6 71.23 7.54 7.07
C GLY A 6 70.38 6.38 6.62
N VAL A 7 69.48 5.91 7.43
CA VAL A 7 68.43 4.94 7.14
C VAL A 7 67.16 5.73 6.76
N LEU A 8 66.75 5.65 5.50
CA LEU A 8 65.42 6.12 5.07
C LEU A 8 64.38 5.08 5.41
N ALA A 9 63.50 5.39 6.36
CA ALA A 9 62.29 4.61 6.58
C ALA A 9 61.17 5.08 5.62
N ALA A 10 60.83 4.21 4.69
CA ALA A 10 59.64 4.44 3.83
C ALA A 10 58.38 4.06 4.63
N ALA A 11 57.59 5.05 5.00
CA ALA A 11 56.27 4.85 5.59
C ALA A 11 55.26 4.54 4.45
N ALA A 12 54.83 3.29 4.33
CA ALA A 12 53.71 2.91 3.47
C ALA A 12 52.40 3.36 4.13
N LEU A 13 51.75 4.39 3.57
CA LEU A 13 50.40 4.77 3.89
C LEU A 13 49.43 3.75 3.25
N VAL A 14 48.89 2.87 4.05
CA VAL A 14 47.75 2.03 3.67
C VAL A 14 46.53 2.91 3.73
N LEU A 15 46.02 3.39 2.58
CA LEU A 15 44.68 3.95 2.47
C LEU A 15 43.68 2.81 2.65
N SER A 16 43.12 2.67 3.86
CA SER A 16 41.90 1.90 4.06
C SER A 16 40.77 2.70 3.40
N ALA A 17 40.36 2.29 2.19
CA ALA A 17 39.11 2.70 1.60
C ALA A 17 38.01 2.07 2.48
N CYS A 18 37.38 2.86 3.35
CA CYS A 18 36.08 2.53 3.92
C CYS A 18 35.08 2.62 2.75
N GLY A 19 34.92 1.54 2.01
CA GLY A 19 33.69 1.30 1.27
C GLY A 19 32.60 1.08 2.33
N SER A 20 31.61 1.92 2.37
CA SER A 20 30.34 1.62 3.01
C SER A 20 29.65 0.56 2.15
N ASP A 21 30.04 -0.69 2.31
CA ASP A 21 29.20 -1.80 1.89
C ASP A 21 27.99 -1.74 2.82
N SER A 22 26.85 -1.31 2.28
CA SER A 22 25.56 -1.59 2.91
C SER A 22 25.46 -3.11 2.93
N GLU A 23 25.53 -3.71 4.12
CA GLU A 23 25.33 -5.14 4.29
C GLU A 23 23.93 -5.45 3.70
N SER A 24 23.90 -6.33 2.71
CA SER A 24 22.66 -6.85 2.14
C SER A 24 21.85 -7.53 3.25
N SER A 25 20.57 -7.23 3.33
CA SER A 25 19.67 -7.90 4.27
C SER A 25 19.37 -9.34 3.87
N VAL A 26 19.73 -9.72 2.65
CA VAL A 26 19.52 -11.07 2.09
C VAL A 26 20.63 -12.01 2.54
N ALA A 27 20.27 -13.19 3.06
CA ALA A 27 21.22 -14.21 3.45
C ALA A 27 22.06 -14.70 2.25
N ALA A 28 23.39 -14.86 2.43
CA ALA A 28 24.31 -15.22 1.35
C ALA A 28 24.04 -16.60 0.72
N ASP A 29 23.31 -17.48 1.39
CA ASP A 29 22.91 -18.81 0.93
C ASP A 29 21.41 -18.89 0.55
N CYS A 30 20.73 -17.75 0.48
CA CYS A 30 19.33 -17.67 0.08
C CYS A 30 19.15 -18.21 -1.34
N LYS A 31 18.06 -18.93 -1.55
CA LYS A 31 17.68 -19.49 -2.86
C LYS A 31 16.25 -19.06 -3.15
N PRO A 32 16.05 -18.24 -4.18
CA PRO A 32 14.71 -17.79 -4.52
C PRO A 32 13.80 -18.96 -4.89
N ALA A 33 12.53 -18.86 -4.52
CA ALA A 33 11.52 -19.88 -4.88
C ALA A 33 11.15 -19.79 -6.36
N HIS A 34 11.23 -18.60 -6.96
CA HIS A 34 10.89 -18.34 -8.35
C HIS A 34 12.02 -17.60 -9.08
N ASP A 35 11.97 -17.63 -10.41
CA ASP A 35 12.86 -16.83 -11.27
C ASP A 35 12.15 -15.51 -11.61
N VAL A 36 12.12 -14.60 -10.62
CA VAL A 36 11.50 -13.27 -10.78
C VAL A 36 12.49 -12.28 -11.36
N SER A 37 12.03 -11.45 -12.30
CA SER A 37 12.79 -10.33 -12.81
C SER A 37 12.30 -9.04 -12.12
N THR A 38 13.23 -8.17 -11.74
CA THR A 38 12.92 -6.89 -11.11
C THR A 38 13.54 -5.74 -11.89
N VAL A 39 13.00 -4.53 -11.73
CA VAL A 39 13.51 -3.30 -12.37
C VAL A 39 14.98 -3.08 -12.01
N LYS A 40 15.37 -3.42 -10.81
CA LYS A 40 16.75 -3.41 -10.32
C LYS A 40 17.11 -4.81 -9.84
N GLU A 41 18.09 -5.45 -10.44
CA GLU A 41 18.50 -6.82 -10.13
C GLU A 41 18.72 -7.03 -8.63
N GLY A 42 18.05 -8.06 -8.05
CA GLY A 42 18.12 -8.39 -6.62
C GLY A 42 17.35 -7.47 -5.69
N VAL A 43 16.56 -6.53 -6.22
CA VAL A 43 15.83 -5.54 -5.42
C VAL A 43 14.37 -5.49 -5.87
N LEU A 44 13.45 -5.64 -4.94
CA LEU A 44 12.03 -5.37 -5.13
C LEU A 44 11.78 -3.87 -4.95
N THR A 45 11.50 -3.16 -6.04
CA THR A 45 11.19 -1.73 -5.99
C THR A 45 9.70 -1.51 -5.75
N VAL A 46 9.38 -0.80 -4.66
CA VAL A 46 7.99 -0.64 -4.17
C VAL A 46 7.52 0.80 -4.31
N GLY A 47 6.42 0.99 -5.03
CA GLY A 47 5.65 2.23 -5.00
C GLY A 47 4.77 2.27 -3.76
N LEU A 48 5.19 3.04 -2.75
CA LEU A 48 4.55 3.08 -1.45
C LEU A 48 3.57 4.25 -1.37
N THR A 49 2.30 3.97 -1.10
CA THR A 49 1.33 5.02 -0.80
C THR A 49 1.29 5.30 0.71
N ASN A 50 0.79 6.47 1.10
CA ASN A 50 0.58 6.79 2.51
C ASN A 50 -0.90 6.55 2.88
N THR A 51 -1.27 5.30 3.04
CA THR A 51 -2.63 4.83 3.35
C THR A 51 -2.62 3.84 4.52
N PRO A 52 -2.26 4.25 5.75
CA PRO A 52 -2.32 3.35 6.90
C PRO A 52 -3.76 2.87 7.15
N PRO A 53 -3.98 1.61 7.54
CA PRO A 53 -2.99 0.58 7.91
C PRO A 53 -2.46 -0.26 6.75
N TYR A 54 -2.85 0.00 5.50
CA TYR A 54 -2.51 -0.83 4.35
C TYR A 54 -1.03 -0.70 3.97
N SER A 55 -0.56 0.53 3.75
CA SER A 55 0.85 0.84 3.48
C SER A 55 1.22 2.24 3.96
N PHE A 56 2.41 2.40 4.50
CA PHE A 56 2.99 3.68 4.91
C PHE A 56 4.49 3.51 5.18
N GLU A 57 5.21 4.62 5.35
CA GLU A 57 6.60 4.59 5.79
C GLU A 57 6.67 4.74 7.31
N GLN A 58 7.44 3.88 7.97
CA GLN A 58 7.80 3.97 9.37
C GLN A 58 9.29 3.68 9.54
N ASP A 59 10.00 4.57 10.22
CA ASP A 59 11.45 4.44 10.48
C ASP A 59 12.30 4.22 9.22
N ARG A 60 11.86 4.78 8.08
CA ARG A 60 12.43 4.63 6.73
C ARG A 60 12.27 3.25 6.11
N GLU A 61 11.37 2.46 6.62
CA GLU A 61 10.99 1.16 6.08
C GLU A 61 9.51 1.17 5.67
N ILE A 62 9.14 0.24 4.81
CA ILE A 62 7.73 0.01 4.49
C ILE A 62 7.04 -0.65 5.69
N ALA A 63 5.81 -0.23 5.98
CA ALA A 63 4.99 -0.75 7.07
C ALA A 63 3.51 -0.86 6.63
N GLY A 64 2.74 -1.67 7.33
CA GLY A 64 1.33 -1.92 7.05
C GLY A 64 1.07 -3.30 6.47
N ILE A 65 -0.20 -3.62 6.29
CA ILE A 65 -0.68 -4.95 5.86
C ILE A 65 0.01 -5.42 4.57
N ASP A 66 -0.08 -4.61 3.52
CA ASP A 66 0.49 -4.93 2.21
C ASP A 66 2.03 -5.02 2.29
N SER A 67 2.63 -4.14 3.10
CA SER A 67 4.07 -4.10 3.31
C SER A 67 4.58 -5.37 4.00
N ASP A 68 3.85 -5.90 4.98
CA ASP A 68 4.26 -7.11 5.69
C ASP A 68 4.15 -8.35 4.79
N ILE A 69 3.17 -8.38 3.87
CA ILE A 69 3.10 -9.41 2.83
C ILE A 69 4.29 -9.28 1.87
N LEU A 70 4.66 -8.05 1.44
CA LEU A 70 5.83 -7.85 0.57
C LEU A 70 7.16 -8.20 1.23
N LYS A 71 7.31 -7.95 2.54
CA LYS A 71 8.52 -8.36 3.27
C LYS A 71 8.68 -9.89 3.22
N ALA A 72 7.58 -10.64 3.42
CA ALA A 72 7.62 -12.08 3.31
C ALA A 72 7.94 -12.55 1.86
N LEU A 73 7.41 -11.87 0.83
CA LEU A 73 7.75 -12.16 -0.56
C LEU A 73 9.24 -11.91 -0.83
N ALA A 74 9.77 -10.77 -0.38
CA ALA A 74 11.16 -10.41 -0.58
C ALA A 74 12.12 -11.39 0.11
N GLU A 75 11.77 -11.87 1.31
CA GLU A 75 12.51 -12.91 2.02
C GLU A 75 12.50 -14.23 1.24
N GLU A 76 11.34 -14.66 0.71
CA GLU A 76 11.17 -15.92 -0.04
C GLU A 76 11.87 -15.89 -1.40
N GLU A 77 11.92 -14.70 -2.05
CA GLU A 77 12.54 -14.49 -3.35
C GLU A 77 13.96 -13.92 -3.28
N CYS A 78 14.55 -13.85 -2.09
CA CYS A 78 15.92 -13.35 -1.89
C CYS A 78 16.13 -11.93 -2.44
N LEU A 79 15.15 -11.05 -2.25
CA LEU A 79 15.18 -9.66 -2.72
C LEU A 79 15.38 -8.67 -1.58
N GLU A 80 16.14 -7.62 -1.81
CA GLU A 80 16.12 -6.43 -0.96
C GLU A 80 14.90 -5.58 -1.30
N ILE A 81 14.41 -4.78 -0.34
CA ILE A 81 13.31 -3.85 -0.59
C ILE A 81 13.86 -2.44 -0.69
N GLU A 82 13.58 -1.77 -1.81
CA GLU A 82 13.69 -0.32 -1.95
C GLU A 82 12.29 0.26 -2.23
N HIS A 83 11.96 1.39 -1.62
CA HIS A 83 10.67 2.02 -1.85
C HIS A 83 10.79 3.49 -2.21
N ALA A 84 9.78 4.00 -2.89
CA ALA A 84 9.61 5.40 -3.19
C ALA A 84 8.16 5.82 -2.89
N PRO A 85 7.96 7.02 -2.30
CA PRO A 85 6.63 7.50 -1.99
C PRO A 85 5.89 7.92 -3.26
N TYR A 86 4.63 7.50 -3.37
CA TYR A 86 3.69 7.91 -4.41
C TYR A 86 2.36 8.34 -3.81
N THR A 87 1.68 9.29 -4.44
CA THR A 87 0.25 9.46 -4.18
C THR A 87 -0.50 8.26 -4.74
N TYR A 88 -1.67 7.96 -4.18
CA TYR A 88 -2.47 6.81 -4.61
C TYR A 88 -2.72 6.83 -6.13
N ALA A 89 -3.10 7.99 -6.68
CA ALA A 89 -3.33 8.16 -8.12
C ALA A 89 -2.05 8.00 -8.97
N ALA A 90 -0.87 8.32 -8.44
CA ALA A 90 0.40 8.24 -9.18
C ALA A 90 1.03 6.84 -9.16
N ALA A 91 0.62 5.97 -8.25
CA ALA A 91 1.16 4.63 -8.11
C ALA A 91 0.89 3.73 -9.33
N ILE A 92 -0.34 3.80 -9.91
CA ILE A 92 -0.72 3.02 -11.09
C ILE A 92 0.20 3.29 -12.30
N PRO A 93 0.39 4.55 -12.75
CA PRO A 93 1.31 4.84 -13.84
C PRO A 93 2.77 4.54 -13.49
N ALA A 94 3.19 4.58 -12.23
CA ALA A 94 4.54 4.19 -11.84
C ALA A 94 4.81 2.70 -12.08
N VAL A 95 3.88 1.83 -11.72
CA VAL A 95 3.94 0.39 -12.02
C VAL A 95 3.86 0.15 -13.51
N ASN A 96 2.87 0.71 -14.19
CA ASN A 96 2.63 0.49 -15.62
C ASN A 96 3.82 0.88 -16.51
N THR A 97 4.57 1.89 -16.11
CA THR A 97 5.78 2.33 -16.84
C THR A 97 7.07 1.67 -16.38
N GLY A 98 7.03 0.71 -15.45
CA GLY A 98 8.19 -0.01 -14.94
C GLY A 98 9.15 0.88 -14.14
N ARG A 99 8.64 1.88 -13.43
CA ARG A 99 9.43 2.67 -12.47
C ARG A 99 9.58 1.95 -11.14
N VAL A 100 8.62 1.11 -10.81
CA VAL A 100 8.61 0.21 -9.66
C VAL A 100 8.05 -1.14 -10.09
N ASP A 101 8.43 -2.20 -9.40
CA ASP A 101 7.97 -3.57 -9.67
C ASP A 101 6.53 -3.76 -9.18
N VAL A 102 6.23 -3.22 -8.01
CA VAL A 102 4.94 -3.39 -7.34
C VAL A 102 4.50 -2.07 -6.68
N ALA A 103 3.20 -1.83 -6.61
CA ALA A 103 2.64 -0.76 -5.81
C ALA A 103 1.63 -1.30 -4.79
N VAL A 104 1.64 -0.69 -3.60
CA VAL A 104 0.85 -1.08 -2.42
C VAL A 104 0.09 0.09 -1.83
N GLY A 105 -1.08 -0.19 -1.24
CA GLY A 105 -1.96 0.84 -0.68
C GLY A 105 -3.41 0.45 -0.54
N GLY A 106 -3.72 -0.84 -0.39
CA GLY A 106 -5.11 -1.32 -0.34
C GLY A 106 -5.83 -1.09 -1.66
N PHE A 107 -5.17 -1.31 -2.81
CA PHE A 107 -5.78 -1.08 -4.11
C PHE A 107 -6.92 -2.05 -4.39
N TYR A 108 -8.13 -1.53 -4.57
CA TYR A 108 -9.27 -2.37 -4.92
C TYR A 108 -9.15 -2.94 -6.34
N ARG A 109 -9.57 -4.18 -6.50
CA ARG A 109 -9.58 -4.91 -7.76
C ARG A 109 -10.67 -4.37 -8.68
N THR A 110 -10.32 -3.51 -9.63
CA THR A 110 -11.26 -2.91 -10.57
C THR A 110 -10.96 -3.30 -12.01
N GLU A 111 -11.98 -3.30 -12.87
CA GLU A 111 -11.80 -3.50 -14.32
C GLU A 111 -10.86 -2.47 -14.95
N ALA A 112 -10.90 -1.23 -14.48
CA ALA A 112 -10.04 -0.16 -14.98
C ALA A 112 -8.57 -0.45 -14.69
N ARG A 113 -8.24 -0.85 -13.44
CA ARG A 113 -6.87 -1.18 -13.03
C ARG A 113 -6.35 -2.44 -13.71
N ALA A 114 -7.20 -3.46 -13.89
CA ALA A 114 -6.84 -4.70 -14.58
C ALA A 114 -6.49 -4.51 -16.07
N LYS A 115 -6.90 -3.40 -16.68
CA LYS A 115 -6.51 -3.03 -18.05
C LYS A 115 -5.11 -2.40 -18.13
N GLU A 116 -4.62 -1.85 -17.04
CA GLU A 116 -3.37 -1.09 -16.99
C GLU A 116 -2.24 -1.83 -16.25
N THR A 117 -2.60 -2.66 -15.25
CA THR A 117 -1.65 -3.40 -14.41
C THR A 117 -2.09 -4.84 -14.25
N THR A 118 -1.17 -5.71 -13.84
CA THR A 118 -1.54 -7.03 -13.31
C THR A 118 -1.93 -6.87 -11.84
N LEU A 119 -3.12 -7.37 -11.48
CA LEU A 119 -3.59 -7.39 -10.11
C LEU A 119 -3.24 -8.73 -9.47
N SER A 120 -2.64 -8.71 -8.29
CA SER A 120 -2.42 -9.95 -7.52
C SER A 120 -3.74 -10.66 -7.21
N ALA A 121 -3.69 -11.90 -6.73
CA ALA A 121 -4.83 -12.54 -6.08
C ALA A 121 -5.44 -11.62 -5.01
N PRO A 122 -6.74 -11.77 -4.70
CA PRO A 122 -7.37 -10.99 -3.64
C PRO A 122 -6.63 -11.16 -2.31
N LEU A 123 -6.29 -10.05 -1.66
CA LEU A 123 -5.59 -10.08 -0.37
C LEU A 123 -6.58 -10.14 0.79
N TYR A 124 -7.43 -9.16 0.89
CA TYR A 124 -8.47 -9.02 1.91
C TYR A 124 -9.63 -8.19 1.34
N VAL A 125 -10.76 -8.17 2.02
CA VAL A 125 -11.86 -7.27 1.69
C VAL A 125 -11.79 -6.00 2.52
N ASP A 126 -12.26 -4.90 1.92
CA ASP A 126 -12.37 -3.60 2.56
C ASP A 126 -13.64 -2.90 2.07
N GLU A 127 -14.15 -1.95 2.85
CA GLU A 127 -15.45 -1.33 2.61
C GLU A 127 -15.36 0.18 2.65
N LEU A 128 -16.13 0.84 1.77
CA LEU A 128 -16.29 2.28 1.79
C LEU A 128 -16.95 2.72 3.10
N THR A 129 -16.21 3.49 3.88
CA THR A 129 -16.61 3.91 5.22
C THR A 129 -16.67 5.43 5.31
N VAL A 130 -17.73 5.92 5.97
CA VAL A 130 -17.92 7.33 6.27
C VAL A 130 -17.44 7.61 7.69
N MET A 131 -16.64 8.66 7.85
CA MET A 131 -16.32 9.28 9.13
C MET A 131 -17.07 10.60 9.25
N SER A 132 -17.86 10.81 10.28
CA SER A 132 -18.56 12.06 10.53
C SER A 132 -18.88 12.23 12.01
N GLU A 133 -19.18 13.45 12.45
CA GLU A 133 -19.69 13.69 13.82
C GLU A 133 -21.16 13.29 13.97
N ASP A 134 -21.92 13.33 12.86
CA ASP A 134 -23.35 13.09 12.83
C ASP A 134 -23.73 11.63 12.56
N GLY A 135 -22.77 10.72 12.35
CA GLY A 135 -23.01 9.29 12.09
C GLY A 135 -23.66 9.01 10.73
N TYR A 136 -23.28 9.74 9.67
CA TYR A 136 -23.83 9.52 8.33
C TYR A 136 -23.51 8.09 7.84
N SER A 137 -24.53 7.39 7.34
CA SER A 137 -24.42 6.02 6.85
C SER A 137 -25.05 5.78 5.48
N THR A 138 -25.81 6.74 4.97
CA THR A 138 -26.50 6.63 3.68
C THR A 138 -25.99 7.66 2.68
N VAL A 139 -26.17 7.39 1.37
CA VAL A 139 -25.85 8.36 0.33
C VAL A 139 -26.70 9.63 0.48
N ASP A 140 -27.94 9.51 0.96
CA ASP A 140 -28.82 10.66 1.18
C ASP A 140 -28.31 11.61 2.28
N ASP A 141 -27.63 11.09 3.28
CA ASP A 141 -26.99 11.91 4.34
C ASP A 141 -25.86 12.78 3.78
N LEU A 142 -25.23 12.36 2.69
CA LEU A 142 -24.12 13.06 2.05
C LEU A 142 -24.56 14.18 1.10
N LEU A 143 -25.85 14.21 0.70
CA LEU A 143 -26.35 15.20 -0.25
C LEU A 143 -26.27 16.61 0.33
N GLY A 144 -25.69 17.53 -0.44
CA GLY A 144 -25.51 18.92 -0.03
C GLY A 144 -24.44 19.16 1.03
N LYS A 145 -23.65 18.13 1.38
CA LYS A 145 -22.56 18.22 2.36
C LYS A 145 -21.21 18.52 1.72
N LYS A 146 -20.30 19.02 2.55
CA LYS A 146 -18.86 19.12 2.20
C LYS A 146 -18.22 17.80 2.56
N ILE A 147 -17.98 16.97 1.57
CA ILE A 147 -17.38 15.67 1.77
C ILE A 147 -15.97 15.60 1.19
N GLY A 148 -15.16 14.71 1.72
CA GLY A 148 -13.79 14.49 1.25
C GLY A 148 -13.52 13.02 0.97
N THR A 149 -12.59 12.75 0.05
CA THR A 149 -12.03 11.42 -0.21
C THR A 149 -10.63 11.54 -0.81
N VAL A 150 -9.95 10.42 -1.05
CA VAL A 150 -8.60 10.39 -1.63
C VAL A 150 -8.68 10.32 -3.16
N GLU A 151 -7.80 11.06 -3.84
CA GLU A 151 -7.70 11.06 -5.30
C GLU A 151 -7.31 9.68 -5.85
N GLY A 152 -8.03 9.22 -6.87
CA GLY A 152 -7.81 7.91 -7.49
C GLY A 152 -8.54 6.75 -6.82
N TYR A 153 -9.29 7.00 -5.77
CA TYR A 153 -10.18 5.99 -5.19
C TYR A 153 -11.34 5.65 -6.15
N LEU A 154 -11.81 4.41 -6.08
CA LEU A 154 -12.86 3.86 -6.95
C LEU A 154 -14.13 4.72 -7.00
N TRP A 155 -14.54 5.27 -5.88
CA TRP A 155 -15.82 5.98 -5.73
C TRP A 155 -15.76 7.50 -6.02
N VAL A 156 -14.58 8.05 -6.38
CA VAL A 156 -14.42 9.50 -6.60
C VAL A 156 -15.42 10.04 -7.62
N ASP A 157 -15.58 9.39 -8.76
CA ASP A 157 -16.47 9.89 -9.81
C ASP A 157 -17.95 9.74 -9.47
N ALA A 158 -18.31 8.66 -8.75
CA ALA A 158 -19.67 8.49 -8.23
C ALA A 158 -20.02 9.58 -7.21
N LEU A 159 -19.13 9.90 -6.28
CA LEU A 159 -19.33 10.96 -5.30
C LEU A 159 -19.42 12.35 -5.95
N LYS A 160 -18.64 12.62 -7.00
CA LYS A 160 -18.72 13.87 -7.79
C LYS A 160 -20.09 14.04 -8.46
N ALA A 161 -20.75 12.93 -8.83
CA ALA A 161 -22.03 12.95 -9.49
C ALA A 161 -23.21 13.16 -8.52
N LEU A 162 -23.01 13.09 -7.21
CA LEU A 162 -24.07 13.29 -6.23
C LEU A 162 -24.58 14.73 -6.22
N PRO A 163 -25.92 14.95 -6.25
CA PRO A 163 -26.49 16.28 -6.35
C PRO A 163 -26.17 17.19 -5.15
N GLY A 164 -25.67 18.39 -5.45
CA GLY A 164 -25.45 19.44 -4.43
C GLY A 164 -24.27 19.19 -3.50
N THR A 165 -23.50 18.14 -3.69
CA THR A 165 -22.36 17.76 -2.87
C THR A 165 -21.12 18.60 -3.23
N ASP A 166 -20.41 19.12 -2.23
CA ASP A 166 -19.10 19.78 -2.38
C ASP A 166 -18.01 18.73 -2.08
N LEU A 167 -17.56 18.01 -3.13
CA LEU A 167 -16.51 17.00 -2.99
C LEU A 167 -15.12 17.62 -3.08
N ARG A 168 -14.28 17.34 -2.08
CA ARG A 168 -12.84 17.62 -2.10
C ARG A 168 -12.05 16.33 -2.18
N VAL A 169 -11.01 16.32 -3.00
CA VAL A 169 -10.10 15.16 -3.12
C VAL A 169 -8.73 15.51 -2.55
N TYR A 170 -8.13 14.54 -1.87
CA TYR A 170 -6.88 14.68 -1.12
C TYR A 170 -5.82 13.72 -1.66
N ALA A 171 -4.56 14.04 -1.43
CA ALA A 171 -3.45 13.20 -1.88
C ALA A 171 -3.33 11.89 -1.10
N ASP A 172 -3.76 11.88 0.17
CA ASP A 172 -3.72 10.73 1.06
C ASP A 172 -4.76 10.82 2.19
N SER A 173 -4.97 9.70 2.91
CA SER A 173 -5.90 9.59 4.03
C SER A 173 -5.55 10.51 5.21
N GLY A 174 -4.28 10.80 5.42
CA GLY A 174 -3.84 11.71 6.49
C GLY A 174 -4.27 13.16 6.24
N ALA A 175 -4.12 13.64 5.00
CA ALA A 175 -4.58 14.97 4.60
C ALA A 175 -6.11 15.08 4.68
N LEU A 176 -6.84 14.04 4.23
CA LEU A 176 -8.29 13.91 4.35
C LEU A 176 -8.75 14.01 5.81
N ALA A 177 -8.18 13.20 6.69
CA ALA A 177 -8.52 13.17 8.11
C ALA A 177 -8.22 14.51 8.81
N ASN A 178 -7.13 15.18 8.45
CA ASN A 178 -6.78 16.49 9.02
C ASN A 178 -7.81 17.57 8.65
N ASP A 179 -8.37 17.52 7.43
CA ASP A 179 -9.40 18.47 7.02
C ASP A 179 -10.74 18.20 7.71
N LEU A 180 -11.10 16.92 7.92
CA LEU A 180 -12.27 16.54 8.72
C LEU A 180 -12.11 17.03 10.16
N LYS A 181 -11.00 16.71 10.83
CA LYS A 181 -10.68 17.17 12.21
C LYS A 181 -10.68 18.68 12.39
N ALA A 182 -10.37 19.41 11.34
CA ALA A 182 -10.39 20.87 11.35
C ALA A 182 -11.79 21.47 11.04
N GLY A 183 -12.83 20.65 10.91
CA GLY A 183 -14.20 21.10 10.60
C GLY A 183 -14.36 21.70 9.20
N ARG A 184 -13.46 21.38 8.28
CA ARG A 184 -13.55 21.84 6.88
C ARG A 184 -14.37 20.92 6.00
N LEU A 185 -14.69 19.73 6.48
CA LEU A 185 -15.56 18.73 5.89
C LEU A 185 -16.65 18.37 6.88
N ASP A 186 -17.81 18.00 6.39
CA ASP A 186 -18.92 17.42 7.16
C ASP A 186 -18.73 15.88 7.30
N ALA A 187 -18.10 15.26 6.29
CA ALA A 187 -17.76 13.84 6.30
C ALA A 187 -16.49 13.55 5.47
N ALA A 188 -15.78 12.51 5.85
CA ALA A 188 -14.69 11.93 5.09
C ALA A 188 -15.02 10.47 4.70
N LEU A 189 -14.76 10.12 3.45
CA LEU A 189 -15.01 8.79 2.90
C LEU A 189 -13.67 8.12 2.59
N ASP A 190 -13.40 6.99 3.24
CA ASP A 190 -12.15 6.24 3.13
C ASP A 190 -12.42 4.72 3.20
N GLY A 191 -11.41 3.88 2.99
CA GLY A 191 -11.50 2.47 3.30
C GLY A 191 -11.65 2.25 4.81
N TYR A 192 -12.31 1.17 5.22
CA TYR A 192 -12.60 0.87 6.63
C TYR A 192 -11.36 0.92 7.53
N GLY A 193 -10.27 0.29 7.08
CA GLY A 193 -9.02 0.29 7.85
C GLY A 193 -8.46 1.70 8.04
N ALA A 194 -8.41 2.52 6.98
CA ALA A 194 -7.89 3.88 7.04
C ALA A 194 -8.80 4.79 7.89
N ALA A 195 -10.12 4.66 7.74
CA ALA A 195 -11.10 5.37 8.56
C ALA A 195 -10.93 5.03 10.05
N THR A 196 -10.75 3.74 10.39
CA THR A 196 -10.53 3.28 11.76
C THR A 196 -9.29 3.92 12.39
N ILE A 197 -8.17 3.99 11.65
CA ILE A 197 -6.95 4.66 12.14
C ILE A 197 -7.17 6.17 12.30
N SER A 198 -7.83 6.80 11.35
CA SER A 198 -8.06 8.25 11.33
C SER A 198 -8.98 8.73 12.44
N ALA A 199 -9.95 7.90 12.83
CA ALA A 199 -10.92 8.22 13.90
C ALA A 199 -10.36 8.00 15.32
N LYS A 200 -9.22 7.34 15.49
CA LYS A 200 -8.64 7.10 16.84
C LYS A 200 -8.45 8.41 17.60
N GLY A 201 -9.04 8.46 18.81
CA GLY A 201 -8.93 9.62 19.71
C GLY A 201 -9.76 10.83 19.26
N THR A 202 -10.77 10.64 18.43
CA THR A 202 -11.77 11.64 18.03
C THR A 202 -13.16 11.18 18.45
N ASP A 203 -14.14 12.08 18.33
CA ASP A 203 -15.57 11.79 18.57
C ASP A 203 -16.29 11.40 17.25
N PHE A 204 -15.57 11.14 16.16
CA PHE A 204 -16.18 10.73 14.90
C PHE A 204 -16.78 9.34 14.99
N GLU A 205 -17.99 9.21 14.49
CA GLU A 205 -18.63 7.95 14.23
C GLU A 205 -18.18 7.39 12.87
N LEU A 206 -18.04 6.06 12.83
CA LEU A 206 -17.70 5.32 11.61
C LEU A 206 -18.91 4.48 11.20
N ALA A 207 -19.31 4.61 9.95
CA ALA A 207 -20.32 3.76 9.36
C ALA A 207 -19.87 3.29 7.97
N VAL A 208 -19.97 1.99 7.69
CA VAL A 208 -19.90 1.49 6.32
C VAL A 208 -21.07 2.11 5.56
N LEU A 209 -20.79 2.72 4.40
CA LEU A 209 -21.83 3.36 3.61
C LEU A 209 -22.80 2.29 3.08
N GLU A 210 -24.10 2.47 3.37
CA GLU A 210 -25.13 1.54 2.96
C GLU A 210 -25.20 1.41 1.43
N GLU A 211 -25.64 0.23 0.96
CA GLU A 211 -25.77 -0.10 -0.46
C GLU A 211 -26.63 0.94 -1.21
N ASP A 212 -26.07 1.51 -2.27
CA ASP A 212 -26.76 2.49 -3.11
C ASP A 212 -26.20 2.49 -4.53
N ASP A 213 -27.05 2.25 -5.52
CA ASP A 213 -26.66 2.21 -6.94
C ASP A 213 -25.98 3.49 -7.46
N ARG A 214 -26.17 4.63 -6.78
CA ARG A 214 -25.47 5.88 -7.12
C ARG A 214 -23.97 5.83 -6.78
N VAL A 215 -23.58 4.92 -5.87
CA VAL A 215 -22.19 4.67 -5.48
C VAL A 215 -21.93 3.17 -5.54
N PRO A 216 -21.69 2.59 -6.72
CA PRO A 216 -21.60 1.13 -6.91
C PRO A 216 -20.55 0.42 -6.04
N ALA A 217 -19.59 1.15 -5.51
CA ALA A 217 -18.59 0.63 -4.55
C ALA A 217 -19.22 0.15 -3.22
N THR A 218 -20.49 0.46 -2.96
CA THR A 218 -21.24 0.03 -1.77
C THR A 218 -21.95 -1.31 -1.93
N ASN A 219 -22.08 -1.82 -3.16
CA ASN A 219 -22.91 -3.01 -3.43
C ASN A 219 -22.30 -4.30 -2.87
N GLU A 220 -20.98 -4.37 -2.80
CA GLU A 220 -20.24 -5.49 -2.20
C GLU A 220 -18.93 -5.01 -1.58
N PRO A 221 -18.44 -5.65 -0.49
CA PRO A 221 -17.10 -5.40 0.02
C PRO A 221 -16.06 -5.57 -1.10
N SER A 222 -15.20 -4.58 -1.28
CA SER A 222 -14.21 -4.60 -2.36
C SER A 222 -13.02 -5.47 -1.99
N GLN A 223 -12.57 -6.31 -2.92
CA GLN A 223 -11.33 -7.06 -2.76
C GLN A 223 -10.12 -6.18 -3.05
N THR A 224 -9.13 -6.22 -2.18
CA THR A 224 -7.85 -5.53 -2.38
C THR A 224 -6.85 -6.39 -3.15
N SER A 225 -5.85 -5.74 -3.75
CA SER A 225 -4.74 -6.37 -4.45
C SER A 225 -3.51 -5.49 -4.42
N MET A 226 -2.36 -6.05 -4.70
CA MET A 226 -1.17 -5.31 -5.12
C MET A 226 -1.19 -5.13 -6.64
N LEU A 227 -0.58 -4.03 -7.08
CA LEU A 227 -0.43 -3.74 -8.51
C LEU A 227 0.97 -4.17 -8.94
N VAL A 228 1.06 -5.05 -9.94
CA VAL A 228 2.31 -5.58 -10.49
C VAL A 228 2.44 -5.11 -11.95
N HIS A 229 3.67 -4.90 -12.42
CA HIS A 229 3.91 -4.52 -13.80
C HIS A 229 3.31 -5.54 -14.77
N PRO A 230 2.60 -5.13 -15.85
CA PRO A 230 1.83 -6.05 -16.70
C PRO A 230 2.64 -7.15 -17.40
N LYS A 231 3.95 -6.99 -17.49
CA LYS A 231 4.85 -7.97 -18.12
C LYS A 231 5.55 -8.88 -17.12
N ASP A 232 5.32 -8.68 -15.83
CA ASP A 232 6.00 -9.45 -14.79
C ASP A 232 5.09 -10.55 -14.23
N GLU A 233 4.81 -11.53 -15.09
CA GLU A 233 3.98 -12.68 -14.74
C GLU A 233 4.60 -13.54 -13.62
N ALA A 234 5.96 -13.60 -13.57
CA ALA A 234 6.65 -14.39 -12.56
C ALA A 234 6.48 -13.80 -11.16
N LEU A 235 6.63 -12.47 -11.01
CA LEU A 235 6.42 -11.78 -9.74
C LEU A 235 4.95 -11.86 -9.29
N ALA A 236 4.00 -11.66 -10.23
CA ALA A 236 2.58 -11.80 -9.93
C ALA A 236 2.25 -13.21 -9.42
N LYS A 237 2.79 -14.25 -10.08
CA LYS A 237 2.61 -15.63 -9.68
C LYS A 237 3.23 -15.93 -8.31
N ALA A 238 4.45 -15.48 -8.04
CA ALA A 238 5.12 -15.65 -6.75
C ALA A 238 4.28 -15.01 -5.62
N LEU A 239 3.77 -13.81 -5.85
CA LEU A 239 2.88 -13.12 -4.90
C LEU A 239 1.57 -13.89 -4.67
N ASP A 240 0.95 -14.41 -5.71
CA ASP A 240 -0.31 -15.16 -5.61
C ASP A 240 -0.12 -16.48 -4.85
N GLU A 241 0.99 -17.20 -5.08
CA GLU A 241 1.32 -18.43 -4.37
C GLU A 241 1.61 -18.15 -2.87
N LEU A 242 2.36 -17.09 -2.57
CA LEU A 242 2.60 -16.67 -1.19
C LEU A 242 1.30 -16.30 -0.46
N VAL A 243 0.44 -15.48 -1.09
CA VAL A 243 -0.84 -15.07 -0.50
C VAL A 243 -1.75 -16.29 -0.26
N GLY A 244 -1.75 -17.25 -1.18
CA GLY A 244 -2.44 -18.54 -1.01
C GLY A 244 -1.94 -19.30 0.20
N ALA A 245 -0.62 -19.46 0.34
CA ALA A 245 0.00 -20.13 1.48
C ALA A 245 -0.27 -19.40 2.81
N MET A 246 -0.17 -18.06 2.82
CA MET A 246 -0.47 -17.25 4.01
C MET A 246 -1.93 -17.35 4.45
N ARG A 247 -2.85 -17.56 3.52
CA ARG A 247 -4.27 -17.78 3.81
C ARG A 247 -4.49 -19.15 4.43
N GLU A 248 -3.84 -20.19 3.88
CA GLU A 248 -3.96 -21.57 4.36
C GLU A 248 -3.36 -21.78 5.75
N ASP A 249 -2.22 -21.14 6.04
CA ASP A 249 -1.50 -21.29 7.31
C ASP A 249 -1.88 -20.26 8.39
N GLY A 250 -2.78 -19.30 8.07
CA GLY A 250 -3.29 -18.30 8.99
C GLY A 250 -2.41 -17.06 9.16
N ARG A 251 -1.27 -16.95 8.47
CA ARG A 251 -0.41 -15.76 8.53
C ARG A 251 -1.16 -14.50 8.07
N LEU A 252 -1.99 -14.61 7.04
CA LEU A 252 -2.76 -13.46 6.54
C LEU A 252 -3.73 -12.92 7.60
N VAL A 253 -4.51 -13.80 8.25
CA VAL A 253 -5.43 -13.42 9.34
C VAL A 253 -4.66 -12.74 10.49
N LYS A 254 -3.50 -13.28 10.84
CA LYS A 254 -2.64 -12.69 11.87
C LYS A 254 -2.19 -11.26 11.49
N ILE A 255 -1.70 -11.06 10.27
CA ILE A 255 -1.29 -9.73 9.77
C ILE A 255 -2.47 -8.76 9.84
N LEU A 256 -3.65 -9.15 9.34
CA LEU A 256 -4.86 -8.30 9.39
C LEU A 256 -5.19 -7.89 10.83
N GLY A 257 -5.19 -8.83 11.78
CA GLY A 257 -5.47 -8.57 13.18
C GLY A 257 -4.44 -7.65 13.86
N GLU A 258 -3.15 -7.78 13.54
CA GLU A 258 -2.08 -6.91 14.04
C GLU A 258 -2.26 -5.45 13.59
N HIS A 259 -2.86 -5.25 12.41
CA HIS A 259 -3.19 -3.94 11.86
C HIS A 259 -4.62 -3.47 12.15
N GLY A 260 -5.40 -4.24 12.93
CA GLY A 260 -6.71 -3.83 13.42
C GLY A 260 -7.88 -4.12 12.47
N LEU A 261 -7.69 -4.94 11.44
CA LEU A 261 -8.77 -5.44 10.61
C LEU A 261 -9.37 -6.72 11.25
N PRO A 262 -10.67 -6.97 11.09
CA PRO A 262 -11.31 -8.18 11.58
C PRO A 262 -10.86 -9.42 10.79
N GLU A 263 -10.91 -10.59 11.39
CA GLU A 263 -10.58 -11.88 10.73
C GLU A 263 -11.43 -12.10 9.47
N THR A 264 -12.68 -11.65 9.48
CA THR A 264 -13.60 -11.75 8.34
C THR A 264 -13.10 -11.00 7.11
N ALA A 265 -12.20 -10.02 7.25
CA ALA A 265 -11.58 -9.36 6.11
C ALA A 265 -10.73 -10.32 5.25
N ALA A 266 -10.28 -11.46 5.80
CA ALA A 266 -9.59 -12.49 5.04
C ALA A 266 -10.53 -13.35 4.16
N GLU A 267 -11.85 -13.30 4.37
CA GLU A 267 -12.86 -14.06 3.65
C GLU A 267 -13.19 -13.40 2.31
N VAL A 268 -12.27 -13.48 1.36
CA VAL A 268 -12.40 -12.75 0.08
C VAL A 268 -13.37 -13.38 -0.91
N GLY A 269 -13.70 -14.68 -0.77
CA GLY A 269 -14.49 -15.43 -1.76
C GLY A 269 -13.78 -15.60 -3.11
N GLU A 270 -14.57 -15.81 -4.17
CA GLU A 270 -14.03 -15.91 -5.53
C GLU A 270 -13.47 -14.55 -6.00
N ALA A 271 -12.38 -14.61 -6.77
CA ALA A 271 -11.75 -13.39 -7.30
C ALA A 271 -12.70 -12.65 -8.26
N ARG A 272 -12.94 -11.38 -7.99
CA ARG A 272 -13.82 -10.52 -8.80
C ARG A 272 -13.22 -9.16 -9.06
N LEU A 273 -13.76 -8.47 -10.04
CA LEU A 273 -13.45 -7.07 -10.35
C LEU A 273 -14.71 -6.25 -10.17
N VAL A 274 -14.56 -5.07 -9.56
CA VAL A 274 -15.62 -4.08 -9.52
C VAL A 274 -15.47 -3.11 -10.70
N SER A 275 -16.61 -2.64 -11.24
CA SER A 275 -16.66 -1.75 -12.41
C SER A 275 -16.57 -0.28 -12.04
#